data_6ed00cac816b15c065c9022037c60fa4
#
_entry.id   6ed00cac816b15c065c9022037c60fa4
#
_cell.length_a   1.000
_cell.length_b   1.000
_cell.length_c   1.000
_cell.angle_alpha   90.00
_cell.angle_beta   90.00
_cell.angle_gamma   90.00
#
_symmetry.space_group_name_H-M   'P 1'
#
loop_
_entity.id
_entity.type
_entity.pdbx_description
1 polymer ?
#
loop_
_entity_poly.entity_id
_entity_poly.type
_entity_poly.pdbx_seq_one_letter_code
_entity_poly.pdbx_strand_id
1 'polypeptide(L)'
;IDQWSEERALYQDALAELDSGAGNRYRDIRAALASYPLRIDLDFSTNLGLLHDMTPAEARAFMARAQGTPLASRLMVAYLRHKAQDRRWRAFLGVLDAPPAMVELQCHYYRALLATGDQAMAFEGAASLWNVGFSQDDACDPLFARWMANSGPDDALIWSRALKAFQAKNGRLIRYLKRFAGEALQRDLDEL
;
A
#
# COMPACT_ATOMS: atom_id res chain seq x y z
N ILE A 1 -33.50 -29.50 -5.67
CA ILE A 1 -32.21 -30.15 -6.02
C ILE A 1 -31.14 -29.10 -5.86
N ASP A 2 -30.19 -29.39 -4.97
CA ASP A 2 -29.06 -28.47 -4.75
C ASP A 2 -28.11 -28.55 -5.97
N GLN A 3 -28.15 -27.55 -6.78
CA GLN A 3 -27.37 -27.46 -8.02
C GLN A 3 -25.83 -27.58 -7.78
N TRP A 4 -25.34 -27.28 -6.59
CA TRP A 4 -23.92 -27.19 -6.26
C TRP A 4 -23.49 -28.20 -5.16
N SER A 5 -24.20 -29.32 -4.98
CA SER A 5 -23.88 -30.24 -3.86
C SER A 5 -22.52 -30.94 -4.03
N GLU A 6 -22.18 -31.34 -5.27
CA GLU A 6 -20.90 -31.99 -5.59
C GLU A 6 -19.75 -31.00 -5.54
N GLU A 7 -19.92 -29.82 -6.15
CA GLU A 7 -18.90 -28.77 -6.15
C GLU A 7 -18.61 -28.23 -4.74
N ARG A 8 -19.64 -28.22 -3.87
CA ARG A 8 -19.45 -27.83 -2.47
C ARG A 8 -18.55 -28.83 -1.74
N ALA A 9 -18.73 -30.13 -1.98
CA ALA A 9 -17.88 -31.16 -1.40
C ALA A 9 -16.43 -31.02 -1.91
N LEU A 10 -16.26 -30.84 -3.22
CA LEU A 10 -14.95 -30.59 -3.83
C LEU A 10 -14.29 -29.30 -3.29
N TYR A 11 -15.08 -28.26 -3.03
CA TYR A 11 -14.57 -27.01 -2.45
C TYR A 11 -14.02 -27.24 -1.04
N GLN A 12 -14.70 -28.02 -0.21
CA GLN A 12 -14.22 -28.39 1.14
C GLN A 12 -12.93 -29.23 1.06
N ASP A 13 -12.85 -30.17 0.12
CA ASP A 13 -11.62 -30.92 -0.15
C ASP A 13 -10.47 -30.00 -0.58
N ALA A 14 -10.76 -29.01 -1.45
CA ALA A 14 -9.76 -28.03 -1.85
C ALA A 14 -9.21 -27.19 -0.68
N LEU A 15 -10.07 -26.78 0.26
CA LEU A 15 -9.63 -26.06 1.46
C LEU A 15 -8.71 -26.92 2.32
N ALA A 16 -9.03 -28.21 2.51
CA ALA A 16 -8.19 -29.14 3.26
C ALA A 16 -6.81 -29.36 2.58
N GLU A 17 -6.80 -29.42 1.25
CA GLU A 17 -5.54 -29.53 0.47
C GLU A 17 -4.69 -28.26 0.52
N LEU A 18 -5.31 -27.07 0.61
CA LEU A 18 -4.60 -25.80 0.82
C LEU A 18 -3.83 -25.81 2.15
N ASP A 19 -4.48 -26.26 3.22
CA ASP A 19 -3.85 -26.37 4.55
C ASP A 19 -2.69 -27.37 4.56
N SER A 20 -2.72 -28.36 3.65
CA SER A 20 -1.68 -29.40 3.50
C SER A 20 -0.57 -29.04 2.53
N GLY A 21 -0.59 -27.86 1.89
CA GLY A 21 0.45 -27.35 1.02
C GLY A 21 0.14 -27.35 -0.48
N ALA A 22 -1.12 -27.42 -0.90
CA ALA A 22 -1.59 -27.18 -2.26
C ALA A 22 -0.90 -28.02 -3.35
N GLY A 23 -0.85 -29.34 -3.21
CA GLY A 23 -0.24 -30.26 -4.16
C GLY A 23 -0.99 -30.46 -5.49
N ASN A 24 -0.66 -31.54 -6.21
CA ASN A 24 -1.29 -31.85 -7.49
C ASN A 24 -2.82 -32.05 -7.35
N ARG A 25 -3.26 -32.74 -6.29
CA ARG A 25 -4.67 -32.97 -6.01
C ARG A 25 -5.45 -31.64 -5.86
N TYR A 26 -4.89 -30.66 -5.19
CA TYR A 26 -5.48 -29.32 -5.11
C TYR A 26 -5.69 -28.70 -6.52
N ARG A 27 -4.68 -28.81 -7.38
CA ARG A 27 -4.76 -28.27 -8.76
C ARG A 27 -5.87 -28.93 -9.55
N ASP A 28 -6.03 -30.25 -9.43
CA ASP A 28 -7.06 -31.03 -10.12
C ASP A 28 -8.47 -30.65 -9.62
N ILE A 29 -8.65 -30.57 -8.30
CA ILE A 29 -9.93 -30.15 -7.69
C ILE A 29 -10.26 -28.72 -8.12
N ARG A 30 -9.30 -27.79 -8.05
CA ARG A 30 -9.49 -26.40 -8.44
C ARG A 30 -9.87 -26.27 -9.94
N ALA A 31 -9.32 -27.14 -10.81
CA ALA A 31 -9.71 -27.18 -12.23
C ALA A 31 -11.15 -27.68 -12.40
N ALA A 32 -11.58 -28.70 -11.64
CA ALA A 32 -12.93 -29.20 -11.65
C ALA A 32 -13.97 -28.16 -11.18
N LEU A 33 -13.58 -27.22 -10.33
CA LEU A 33 -14.40 -26.13 -9.82
C LEU A 33 -14.46 -24.91 -10.77
N ALA A 34 -14.16 -25.05 -12.06
CA ALA A 34 -14.04 -23.93 -12.99
C ALA A 34 -15.26 -22.99 -13.04
N SER A 35 -16.47 -23.54 -12.90
CA SER A 35 -17.75 -22.79 -12.89
C SER A 35 -18.31 -22.53 -11.50
N TYR A 36 -17.66 -23.02 -10.45
CA TYR A 36 -18.18 -22.86 -9.10
C TYR A 36 -17.97 -21.42 -8.60
N PRO A 37 -19.02 -20.76 -8.05
CA PRO A 37 -18.94 -19.34 -7.67
C PRO A 37 -17.83 -19.01 -6.66
N LEU A 38 -17.53 -19.90 -5.72
CA LEU A 38 -16.51 -19.70 -4.69
C LEU A 38 -15.10 -20.08 -5.15
N ARG A 39 -14.90 -20.47 -6.42
CA ARG A 39 -13.56 -20.72 -6.95
C ARG A 39 -12.63 -19.52 -6.78
N ILE A 40 -13.18 -18.29 -6.85
CA ILE A 40 -12.39 -17.07 -6.70
C ILE A 40 -11.67 -16.96 -5.35
N ASP A 41 -12.25 -17.56 -4.29
CA ASP A 41 -11.61 -17.62 -2.96
C ASP A 41 -10.40 -18.56 -2.95
N LEU A 42 -10.50 -19.70 -3.66
CA LEU A 42 -9.36 -20.62 -3.84
C LEU A 42 -8.25 -19.96 -4.66
N ASP A 43 -8.61 -19.23 -5.72
CA ASP A 43 -7.67 -18.45 -6.53
C ASP A 43 -6.99 -17.38 -5.72
N PHE A 44 -7.72 -16.68 -4.85
CA PHE A 44 -7.18 -15.69 -3.92
C PHE A 44 -6.15 -16.32 -2.98
N SER A 45 -6.52 -17.42 -2.31
CA SER A 45 -5.63 -18.11 -1.37
C SER A 45 -4.37 -18.64 -2.05
N THR A 46 -4.50 -19.19 -3.26
CA THR A 46 -3.36 -19.62 -4.09
C THR A 46 -2.43 -18.44 -4.39
N ASN A 47 -3.00 -17.30 -4.80
CA ASN A 47 -2.24 -16.11 -5.18
C ASN A 47 -1.51 -15.49 -3.99
N LEU A 48 -2.08 -15.56 -2.78
CA LEU A 48 -1.36 -15.12 -1.57
C LEU A 48 -0.06 -15.91 -1.33
N GLY A 49 -0.03 -17.19 -1.68
CA GLY A 49 1.18 -18.03 -1.60
C GLY A 49 2.20 -17.73 -2.71
N LEU A 50 1.81 -17.05 -3.78
CA LEU A 50 2.63 -16.79 -4.96
C LEU A 50 3.06 -15.33 -5.11
N LEU A 51 2.81 -14.47 -4.12
CA LEU A 51 3.07 -13.03 -4.20
C LEU A 51 4.52 -12.70 -4.60
N HIS A 52 5.49 -13.52 -4.16
CA HIS A 52 6.90 -13.29 -4.48
C HIS A 52 7.13 -13.27 -6.00
N ASP A 53 6.64 -14.27 -6.71
CA ASP A 53 6.86 -14.45 -8.15
C ASP A 53 5.79 -13.80 -9.02
N MET A 54 4.65 -13.41 -8.40
CA MET A 54 3.52 -12.82 -9.12
C MET A 54 3.93 -11.55 -9.87
N THR A 55 3.64 -11.54 -11.16
CA THR A 55 3.85 -10.38 -12.03
C THR A 55 2.73 -9.35 -11.89
N PRO A 56 2.95 -8.08 -12.29
CA PRO A 56 1.88 -7.08 -12.33
C PRO A 56 0.69 -7.50 -13.21
N ALA A 57 0.95 -8.18 -14.32
CA ALA A 57 -0.11 -8.65 -15.22
C ALA A 57 -1.00 -9.71 -14.57
N GLU A 58 -0.42 -10.67 -13.86
CA GLU A 58 -1.16 -11.69 -13.10
C GLU A 58 -1.99 -11.08 -11.98
N ALA A 59 -1.41 -10.13 -11.23
CA ALA A 59 -2.14 -9.40 -10.20
C ALA A 59 -3.33 -8.63 -10.78
N ARG A 60 -3.13 -7.87 -11.86
CA ARG A 60 -4.22 -7.17 -12.56
C ARG A 60 -5.29 -8.12 -13.09
N ALA A 61 -4.90 -9.25 -13.66
CA ALA A 61 -5.83 -10.26 -14.18
C ALA A 61 -6.71 -10.85 -13.06
N PHE A 62 -6.12 -11.13 -11.89
CA PHE A 62 -6.93 -11.57 -10.74
C PHE A 62 -7.88 -10.48 -10.27
N MET A 63 -7.40 -9.24 -10.09
CA MET A 63 -8.23 -8.12 -9.63
C MET A 63 -9.42 -7.86 -10.57
N ALA A 64 -9.22 -8.00 -11.88
CA ALA A 64 -10.29 -7.87 -12.87
C ALA A 64 -11.36 -8.98 -12.71
N ARG A 65 -10.93 -10.25 -12.49
CA ARG A 65 -11.87 -11.35 -12.23
C ARG A 65 -12.61 -11.22 -10.90
N ALA A 66 -11.94 -10.68 -9.88
CA ALA A 66 -12.48 -10.49 -8.55
C ALA A 66 -13.20 -9.15 -8.36
N GLN A 67 -13.40 -8.39 -9.45
CA GLN A 67 -14.06 -7.09 -9.42
C GLN A 67 -15.45 -7.19 -8.78
N GLY A 68 -15.80 -6.23 -7.92
CA GLY A 68 -17.04 -6.24 -7.16
C GLY A 68 -17.00 -7.10 -5.90
N THR A 69 -15.90 -7.77 -5.61
CA THR A 69 -15.66 -8.48 -4.36
C THR A 69 -14.57 -7.82 -3.52
N PRO A 70 -14.53 -8.02 -2.20
CA PRO A 70 -13.42 -7.54 -1.36
C PRO A 70 -12.06 -8.16 -1.70
N LEU A 71 -12.04 -9.29 -2.42
CA LEU A 71 -10.81 -10.03 -2.72
C LEU A 71 -9.87 -9.27 -3.66
N ALA A 72 -10.44 -8.47 -4.58
CA ALA A 72 -9.65 -7.64 -5.48
C ALA A 72 -8.77 -6.65 -4.71
N SER A 73 -9.36 -5.87 -3.79
CA SER A 73 -8.62 -4.91 -2.98
C SER A 73 -7.69 -5.57 -1.96
N ARG A 74 -8.10 -6.72 -1.39
CA ARG A 74 -7.26 -7.49 -0.46
C ARG A 74 -6.01 -8.03 -1.14
N LEU A 75 -6.11 -8.56 -2.37
CA LEU A 75 -4.94 -9.00 -3.12
C LEU A 75 -4.05 -7.83 -3.50
N MET A 76 -4.63 -6.70 -3.95
CA MET A 76 -3.86 -5.50 -4.28
C MET A 76 -3.01 -5.05 -3.09
N VAL A 77 -3.60 -4.92 -1.91
CA VAL A 77 -2.87 -4.49 -0.70
C VAL A 77 -1.76 -5.48 -0.35
N ALA A 78 -2.05 -6.79 -0.37
CA ALA A 78 -1.06 -7.83 -0.07
C ALA A 78 0.10 -7.80 -1.09
N TYR A 79 -0.21 -7.67 -2.37
CA TYR A 79 0.77 -7.57 -3.45
C TYR A 79 1.67 -6.34 -3.28
N LEU A 80 1.07 -5.17 -3.07
CA LEU A 80 1.80 -3.92 -2.92
C LEU A 80 2.73 -3.95 -1.70
N ARG A 81 2.26 -4.44 -0.55
CA ARG A 81 3.08 -4.59 0.66
C ARG A 81 4.26 -5.53 0.41
N HIS A 82 4.02 -6.67 -0.23
CA HIS A 82 5.06 -7.63 -0.56
C HIS A 82 6.12 -7.02 -1.49
N LYS A 83 5.69 -6.35 -2.58
CA LYS A 83 6.63 -5.72 -3.52
C LYS A 83 7.39 -4.55 -2.89
N ALA A 84 6.78 -3.79 -1.99
CA ALA A 84 7.44 -2.72 -1.24
C ALA A 84 8.50 -3.27 -0.27
N GLN A 85 8.21 -4.35 0.43
CA GLN A 85 9.15 -5.03 1.34
C GLN A 85 10.39 -5.51 0.58
N ASP A 86 10.20 -6.11 -0.60
CA ASP A 86 11.28 -6.59 -1.46
C ASP A 86 11.91 -5.48 -2.32
N ARG A 87 11.44 -4.24 -2.19
CA ARG A 87 11.88 -3.09 -3.01
C ARG A 87 11.76 -3.32 -4.51
N ARG A 88 10.81 -4.12 -4.95
CA ARG A 88 10.50 -4.37 -6.37
C ARG A 88 9.64 -3.24 -6.94
N TRP A 89 10.19 -2.02 -7.00
CA TRP A 89 9.46 -0.80 -7.26
C TRP A 89 8.75 -0.77 -8.62
N ARG A 90 9.38 -1.30 -9.69
CA ARG A 90 8.71 -1.38 -10.99
C ARG A 90 7.50 -2.29 -10.98
N ALA A 91 7.58 -3.42 -10.27
CA ALA A 91 6.44 -4.31 -10.10
C ALA A 91 5.35 -3.68 -9.24
N PHE A 92 5.73 -2.95 -8.18
CA PHE A 92 4.81 -2.18 -7.35
C PHE A 92 4.01 -1.16 -8.18
N LEU A 93 4.70 -0.32 -8.96
CA LEU A 93 4.05 0.68 -9.82
C LEU A 93 3.24 0.05 -10.96
N GLY A 94 3.62 -1.13 -11.44
CA GLY A 94 3.00 -1.81 -12.56
C GLY A 94 1.52 -2.20 -12.37
N VAL A 95 1.00 -2.18 -11.13
CA VAL A 95 -0.41 -2.45 -10.85
C VAL A 95 -1.22 -1.18 -10.55
N LEU A 96 -0.57 -0.03 -10.50
CA LEU A 96 -1.18 1.24 -10.09
C LEU A 96 -1.29 2.19 -11.27
N ASP A 97 -2.43 2.83 -11.41
CA ASP A 97 -2.66 3.92 -12.38
C ASP A 97 -2.66 5.30 -11.68
N ALA A 98 -2.74 5.29 -10.34
CA ALA A 98 -2.74 6.48 -9.48
C ALA A 98 -2.23 6.11 -8.07
N PRO A 99 -1.88 7.11 -7.23
CA PRO A 99 -1.53 6.85 -5.84
C PRO A 99 -2.63 6.08 -5.11
N PRO A 100 -2.31 5.05 -4.32
CA PRO A 100 -3.29 4.29 -3.55
C PRO A 100 -3.91 5.13 -2.42
N ALA A 101 -5.08 4.70 -1.89
CA ALA A 101 -5.78 5.45 -0.86
C ALA A 101 -5.11 5.37 0.54
N MET A 102 -4.46 4.25 0.86
CA MET A 102 -3.82 4.05 2.17
C MET A 102 -2.51 4.83 2.27
N VAL A 103 -2.34 5.60 3.33
CA VAL A 103 -1.14 6.44 3.54
C VAL A 103 0.16 5.64 3.52
N GLU A 104 0.21 4.50 4.19
CA GLU A 104 1.34 3.56 4.13
C GLU A 104 1.75 3.27 2.67
N LEU A 105 0.77 2.91 1.85
CA LEU A 105 1.00 2.57 0.44
C LEU A 105 1.32 3.80 -0.43
N GLN A 106 0.79 4.98 -0.08
CA GLN A 106 1.20 6.24 -0.72
C GLN A 106 2.68 6.52 -0.47
N CYS A 107 3.16 6.31 0.75
CA CYS A 107 4.58 6.49 1.07
C CYS A 107 5.44 5.53 0.26
N HIS A 108 5.03 4.28 0.11
CA HIS A 108 5.71 3.33 -0.76
C HIS A 108 5.62 3.73 -2.25
N TYR A 109 4.48 4.27 -2.69
CA TYR A 109 4.30 4.77 -4.06
C TYR A 109 5.30 5.87 -4.41
N TYR A 110 5.42 6.89 -3.57
CA TYR A 110 6.38 7.97 -3.81
C TYR A 110 7.84 7.52 -3.64
N ARG A 111 8.12 6.55 -2.77
CA ARG A 111 9.43 5.88 -2.72
C ARG A 111 9.73 5.12 -4.01
N ALA A 112 8.74 4.47 -4.58
CA ALA A 112 8.90 3.76 -5.85
C ALA A 112 9.17 4.73 -7.00
N LEU A 113 8.45 5.87 -7.09
CA LEU A 113 8.72 6.93 -8.06
C LEU A 113 10.15 7.47 -7.91
N LEU A 114 10.58 7.76 -6.68
CA LEU A 114 11.94 8.21 -6.40
C LEU A 114 12.99 7.18 -6.87
N ALA A 115 12.76 5.91 -6.61
CA ALA A 115 13.67 4.82 -6.98
C ALA A 115 13.70 4.56 -8.49
N THR A 116 12.65 4.94 -9.22
CA THR A 116 12.54 4.75 -10.68
C THR A 116 12.86 6.02 -11.48
N GLY A 117 13.22 7.11 -10.80
CA GLY A 117 13.77 8.33 -11.43
C GLY A 117 12.83 9.52 -11.47
N ASP A 118 11.59 9.42 -10.99
CA ASP A 118 10.65 10.54 -10.92
C ASP A 118 10.75 11.24 -9.55
N GLN A 119 11.87 11.95 -9.37
CA GLN A 119 12.17 12.67 -8.12
C GLN A 119 11.21 13.84 -7.89
N ALA A 120 10.80 14.56 -8.94
CA ALA A 120 9.94 15.72 -8.81
C ALA A 120 8.57 15.33 -8.22
N MET A 121 7.92 14.36 -8.81
CA MET A 121 6.63 13.86 -8.32
C MET A 121 6.75 13.20 -6.94
N ALA A 122 7.85 12.47 -6.69
CA ALA A 122 8.09 11.87 -5.39
C ALA A 122 8.20 12.90 -4.26
N PHE A 123 8.87 14.02 -4.49
CA PHE A 123 9.06 15.07 -3.49
C PHE A 123 7.82 15.95 -3.32
N GLU A 124 7.06 16.19 -4.38
CA GLU A 124 5.74 16.81 -4.28
C GLU A 124 4.80 15.98 -3.40
N GLY A 125 4.76 14.67 -3.62
CA GLY A 125 4.01 13.74 -2.79
C GLY A 125 4.51 13.68 -1.35
N ALA A 126 5.82 13.72 -1.13
CA ALA A 126 6.40 13.80 0.21
C ALA A 126 5.94 15.05 0.96
N ALA A 127 6.00 16.22 0.32
CA ALA A 127 5.56 17.48 0.90
C ALA A 127 4.07 17.44 1.28
N SER A 128 3.22 16.90 0.41
CA SER A 128 1.80 16.73 0.66
C SER A 128 1.51 15.81 1.85
N LEU A 129 2.15 14.63 1.90
CA LEU A 129 2.00 13.66 2.99
C LEU A 129 2.55 14.18 4.32
N TRP A 130 3.61 14.98 4.27
CA TRP A 130 4.23 15.56 5.46
C TRP A 130 3.37 16.65 6.10
N ASN A 131 2.55 17.37 5.33
CA ASN A 131 1.76 18.51 5.78
C ASN A 131 0.50 18.11 6.55
N VAL A 132 0.67 17.45 7.68
CA VAL A 132 -0.40 17.01 8.60
C VAL A 132 -0.10 17.42 10.04
N GLY A 133 -1.13 17.50 10.88
CA GLY A 133 -1.01 17.95 12.28
C GLY A 133 -0.53 16.87 13.29
N PHE A 134 -0.10 15.72 12.79
CA PHE A 134 0.32 14.57 13.60
C PHE A 134 1.53 13.87 12.98
N SER A 135 2.09 12.86 13.67
CA SER A 135 3.13 12.01 13.10
C SER A 135 2.53 11.14 12.00
N GLN A 136 3.22 11.05 10.87
CA GLN A 136 2.80 10.22 9.76
C GLN A 136 3.20 8.76 9.99
N ASP A 137 2.71 7.85 9.15
CA ASP A 137 3.05 6.43 9.16
C ASP A 137 4.57 6.22 9.01
N ASP A 138 5.15 5.25 9.73
CA ASP A 138 6.59 4.95 9.70
C ASP A 138 7.08 4.54 8.31
N ALA A 139 6.22 4.03 7.44
CA ALA A 139 6.54 3.73 6.05
C ALA A 139 6.97 4.98 5.25
N CYS A 140 6.60 6.18 5.72
CA CYS A 140 6.96 7.46 5.13
C CYS A 140 8.39 7.91 5.50
N ASP A 141 8.97 7.41 6.59
CA ASP A 141 10.25 7.88 7.10
C ASP A 141 11.37 7.86 6.04
N PRO A 142 11.56 6.78 5.26
CA PRO A 142 12.60 6.77 4.23
C PRO A 142 12.36 7.78 3.09
N LEU A 143 11.10 8.07 2.77
CA LEU A 143 10.74 9.09 1.79
C LEU A 143 11.06 10.48 2.32
N PHE A 144 10.62 10.79 3.54
CA PHE A 144 10.86 12.07 4.19
C PHE A 144 12.35 12.33 4.40
N ALA A 145 13.13 11.32 4.83
CA ALA A 145 14.58 11.45 4.98
C ALA A 145 15.27 11.86 3.67
N ARG A 146 14.88 11.25 2.55
CA ARG A 146 15.44 11.59 1.24
C ARG A 146 15.01 12.97 0.76
N TRP A 147 13.75 13.35 0.97
CA TRP A 147 13.24 14.67 0.64
C TRP A 147 13.91 15.75 1.49
N MET A 148 14.00 15.58 2.82
CA MET A 148 14.66 16.50 3.74
C MET A 148 16.16 16.74 3.38
N ALA A 149 16.86 15.67 2.99
CA ALA A 149 18.26 15.75 2.60
C ALA A 149 18.49 16.48 1.27
N ASN A 150 17.45 16.61 0.44
CA ASN A 150 17.55 17.24 -0.88
C ASN A 150 17.05 18.69 -0.88
N SER A 151 15.79 18.91 -0.53
CA SER A 151 15.15 20.23 -0.53
C SER A 151 14.48 20.56 0.80
N GLY A 152 13.82 19.58 1.40
CA GLY A 152 13.03 19.76 2.62
C GLY A 152 11.85 20.72 2.45
N PRO A 153 11.16 21.06 3.56
CA PRO A 153 10.07 22.04 3.57
C PRO A 153 10.61 23.46 3.56
N ASP A 154 9.93 24.35 2.88
CA ASP A 154 10.11 25.80 3.05
C ASP A 154 9.34 26.31 4.29
N ASP A 155 9.56 27.57 4.65
CA ASP A 155 8.93 28.21 5.81
C ASP A 155 7.38 28.22 5.71
N ALA A 156 6.83 28.35 4.49
CA ALA A 156 5.39 28.35 4.27
C ALA A 156 4.78 26.98 4.58
N LEU A 157 5.45 25.91 4.18
CA LEU A 157 5.01 24.55 4.45
C LEU A 157 5.18 24.18 5.94
N ILE A 158 6.26 24.64 6.57
CA ILE A 158 6.47 24.46 8.02
C ILE A 158 5.35 25.16 8.79
N TRP A 159 5.02 26.40 8.44
CA TRP A 159 3.94 27.16 9.06
C TRP A 159 2.58 26.46 8.89
N SER A 160 2.28 26.02 7.65
CA SER A 160 1.05 25.28 7.36
C SER A 160 0.89 24.04 8.25
N ARG A 161 1.97 23.26 8.40
CA ARG A 161 1.97 22.08 9.26
C ARG A 161 1.84 22.45 10.74
N ALA A 162 2.49 23.53 11.19
CA ALA A 162 2.40 24.02 12.56
C ALA A 162 0.97 24.43 12.94
N LEU A 163 0.25 25.13 12.05
CA LEU A 163 -1.16 25.45 12.25
C LEU A 163 -2.04 24.22 12.40
N LYS A 164 -1.81 23.19 11.58
CA LYS A 164 -2.52 21.90 11.70
C LYS A 164 -2.20 21.19 13.02
N ALA A 165 -0.93 21.25 13.45
CA ALA A 165 -0.50 20.71 14.73
C ALA A 165 -1.14 21.47 15.91
N PHE A 166 -1.25 22.79 15.80
CA PHE A 166 -1.93 23.63 16.79
C PHE A 166 -3.42 23.26 16.89
N GLN A 167 -4.11 23.15 15.78
CA GLN A 167 -5.52 22.70 15.72
C GLN A 167 -5.70 21.30 16.34
N ALA A 168 -4.74 20.40 16.13
CA ALA A 168 -4.71 19.06 16.70
C ALA A 168 -4.21 19.03 18.18
N LYS A 169 -3.92 20.18 18.77
CA LYS A 169 -3.33 20.32 20.13
C LYS A 169 -2.02 19.54 20.30
N ASN A 170 -1.22 19.45 19.25
CA ASN A 170 0.04 18.69 19.21
C ASN A 170 1.26 19.61 19.38
N GLY A 171 1.43 20.18 20.57
CA GLY A 171 2.57 21.05 20.88
C GLY A 171 3.95 20.37 20.78
N ARG A 172 4.00 19.01 20.85
CA ARG A 172 5.26 18.28 20.62
C ARG A 172 5.69 18.41 19.15
N LEU A 173 4.74 18.32 18.22
CA LEU A 173 5.02 18.48 16.80
C LEU A 173 5.46 19.92 16.50
N ILE A 174 4.82 20.94 17.07
CA ILE A 174 5.24 22.35 16.90
C ILE A 174 6.72 22.53 17.33
N ARG A 175 7.09 22.01 18.50
CA ARG A 175 8.50 22.05 18.96
C ARG A 175 9.46 21.32 18.03
N TYR A 176 9.03 20.21 17.43
CA TYR A 176 9.84 19.49 16.43
C TYR A 176 10.05 20.31 15.18
N LEU A 177 9.01 21.02 14.70
CA LEU A 177 9.05 21.82 13.47
C LEU A 177 10.03 23.00 13.57
N LYS A 178 10.26 23.55 14.75
CA LYS A 178 11.25 24.62 14.97
C LYS A 178 12.66 24.28 14.47
N ARG A 179 13.01 23.00 14.42
CA ARG A 179 14.33 22.56 13.94
C ARG A 179 14.57 22.86 12.46
N PHE A 180 13.51 23.06 11.68
CA PHE A 180 13.56 23.30 10.25
C PHE A 180 13.29 24.75 9.90
N ALA A 181 12.80 25.54 10.85
CA ALA A 181 12.39 26.92 10.63
C ALA A 181 13.58 27.88 10.77
N GLY A 182 13.58 28.93 9.93
CA GLY A 182 14.50 30.06 10.11
C GLY A 182 14.16 30.88 11.38
N GLU A 183 15.07 31.75 11.79
CA GLU A 183 14.95 32.51 13.06
C GLU A 183 13.65 33.33 13.16
N ALA A 184 13.18 33.90 12.06
CA ALA A 184 11.92 34.66 12.05
C ALA A 184 10.73 33.75 12.35
N LEU A 185 10.65 32.62 11.61
CA LEU A 185 9.56 31.65 11.78
C LEU A 185 9.62 30.96 13.14
N GLN A 186 10.81 30.73 13.71
CA GLN A 186 10.93 30.17 15.07
C GLN A 186 10.24 31.05 16.11
N ARG A 187 10.36 32.38 15.99
CA ARG A 187 9.66 33.32 16.91
C ARG A 187 8.15 33.23 16.76
N ASP A 188 7.66 33.19 15.51
CA ASP A 188 6.22 33.05 15.26
C ASP A 188 5.67 31.71 15.81
N LEU A 189 6.46 30.62 15.73
CA LEU A 189 6.10 29.31 16.30
C LEU A 189 6.14 29.28 17.83
N ASP A 190 6.83 30.24 18.47
CA ASP A 190 6.82 30.36 19.94
C ASP A 190 5.52 31.00 20.46
N GLU A 191 4.79 31.71 19.61
CA GLU A 191 3.52 32.34 19.93
C GLU A 191 2.31 31.41 19.76
N LEU A 192 2.46 30.23 19.13
CA LEU A 192 1.43 29.21 18.99
C LEU A 192 1.30 28.33 20.24
#